data_5c82e2937bb65f914ba785442534b500
#
_entry.id   5c82e2937bb65f914ba785442534b500
#
_cell.length_a   1.000
_cell.length_b   1.000
_cell.length_c   1.000
_cell.angle_alpha   90.00
_cell.angle_beta   90.00
_cell.angle_gamma   90.00
#
_symmetry.space_group_name_H-M   'P 1'
#
loop_
_entity.id
_entity.type
_entity.pdbx_description
1 polymer ?
#
loop_
_entity_poly.entity_id
_entity_poly.type
_entity_poly.pdbx_seq_one_letter_code
_entity_poly.pdbx_strand_id
1 'polypeptide(L)'
;GVFRPEDAGQVVFTQDGEKFAYFTGISGLDVFQVDRCSGEFTTIAHVEVTDGLYGIGVSFSPNGRFIYLSNGLDLFQVDSEAPDVQASLNLIATWDSTYSPGFPFATVFGASKLAPDGKIYVSTLNSTDKLHVINYPDSLCPACDVVQHGITLPTYWKNSLPNHPNYHLGALDGSVCDSLGLGVVDVPEELNMSLYP
;
A
#
# COMPACT_ATOMS: atom_id res chain seq x y z
N GLY A 1 16.47 -4.97 -16.98
CA GLY A 1 15.77 -4.21 -15.93
C GLY A 1 15.73 -2.73 -16.28
N VAL A 2 14.72 -2.05 -15.86
CA VAL A 2 14.59 -0.59 -16.05
C VAL A 2 15.28 0.10 -14.88
N PHE A 3 16.24 0.98 -15.18
CA PHE A 3 16.86 1.82 -14.16
C PHE A 3 15.92 2.99 -13.84
N ARG A 4 15.66 3.21 -12.55
CA ARG A 4 14.93 4.39 -12.05
C ARG A 4 15.89 5.24 -11.22
N PRO A 5 15.82 6.59 -11.31
CA PRO A 5 16.60 7.47 -10.43
C PRO A 5 16.27 7.16 -8.98
N GLU A 6 17.26 7.29 -8.10
CA GLU A 6 17.06 7.12 -6.66
C GLU A 6 16.14 8.23 -6.13
N ASP A 7 15.13 7.82 -5.37
CA ASP A 7 14.22 8.71 -4.65
C ASP A 7 13.57 7.96 -3.49
N ALA A 8 12.99 8.72 -2.56
CA ALA A 8 12.14 8.18 -1.53
C ALA A 8 10.82 7.68 -2.15
N GLY A 9 10.40 6.49 -1.78
CA GLY A 9 9.17 5.89 -2.27
C GLY A 9 8.70 4.76 -1.38
N GLN A 10 7.61 4.14 -1.79
CA GLN A 10 7.04 2.98 -1.12
C GLN A 10 6.84 1.84 -2.12
N VAL A 11 6.94 0.62 -1.61
CA VAL A 11 6.64 -0.61 -2.34
C VAL A 11 5.55 -1.39 -1.63
N VAL A 12 4.75 -2.12 -2.39
CA VAL A 12 3.68 -2.94 -1.82
C VAL A 12 3.37 -4.13 -2.73
N PHE A 13 3.02 -5.27 -2.11
CA PHE A 13 2.40 -6.41 -2.79
C PHE A 13 0.90 -6.42 -2.54
N THR A 14 0.15 -7.01 -3.47
CA THR A 14 -1.25 -7.41 -3.21
C THR A 14 -1.31 -8.47 -2.12
N GLN A 15 -2.50 -8.67 -1.53
CA GLN A 15 -2.68 -9.66 -0.45
C GLN A 15 -2.38 -11.10 -0.90
N ASP A 16 -2.67 -11.43 -2.16
CA ASP A 16 -2.34 -12.72 -2.79
C ASP A 16 -0.86 -12.83 -3.23
N GLY A 17 -0.12 -11.71 -3.22
CA GLY A 17 1.28 -11.64 -3.63
C GLY A 17 1.48 -11.71 -5.15
N GLU A 18 0.43 -11.59 -5.95
CA GLU A 18 0.52 -11.73 -7.41
C GLU A 18 0.86 -10.44 -8.13
N LYS A 19 0.61 -9.27 -7.51
CA LYS A 19 1.02 -7.98 -8.06
C LYS A 19 1.95 -7.26 -7.10
N PHE A 20 2.86 -6.49 -7.66
CA PHE A 20 3.80 -5.61 -6.95
C PHE A 20 3.73 -4.22 -7.54
N ALA A 21 3.70 -3.21 -6.68
CA ALA A 21 3.74 -1.82 -7.06
C ALA A 21 4.93 -1.12 -6.40
N TYR A 22 5.61 -0.28 -7.18
CA TYR A 22 6.67 0.60 -6.73
C TYR A 22 6.36 2.03 -7.16
N PHE A 23 6.26 2.94 -6.21
CA PHE A 23 5.95 4.34 -6.46
C PHE A 23 7.01 5.26 -5.88
N THR A 24 7.48 6.19 -6.70
CA THR A 24 8.37 7.29 -6.31
C THR A 24 7.90 8.60 -6.93
N GLY A 25 8.25 9.74 -6.30
CA GLY A 25 7.87 11.05 -6.81
C GLY A 25 8.56 11.46 -8.11
N ILE A 26 9.73 10.88 -8.41
CA ILE A 26 10.49 11.21 -9.62
C ILE A 26 10.11 10.28 -10.78
N SER A 27 9.94 8.97 -10.49
CA SER A 27 9.77 7.96 -11.53
C SER A 27 8.33 7.55 -11.76
N GLY A 28 7.38 8.00 -10.93
CA GLY A 28 5.99 7.58 -11.01
C GLY A 28 5.77 6.18 -10.43
N LEU A 29 4.72 5.52 -10.92
CA LEU A 29 4.29 4.19 -10.49
C LEU A 29 4.70 3.14 -11.51
N ASP A 30 5.41 2.11 -11.05
CA ASP A 30 5.62 0.86 -11.80
C ASP A 30 4.77 -0.26 -11.18
N VAL A 31 4.04 -1.00 -12.01
CA VAL A 31 3.19 -2.14 -11.63
C VAL A 31 3.67 -3.39 -12.32
N PHE A 32 3.81 -4.47 -11.56
CA PHE A 32 4.30 -5.75 -12.05
C PHE A 32 3.36 -6.89 -11.65
N GLN A 33 3.22 -7.86 -12.53
CA GLN A 33 2.77 -9.20 -12.20
C GLN A 33 3.94 -9.96 -11.57
N VAL A 34 3.68 -10.72 -10.54
CA VAL A 34 4.69 -11.52 -9.83
C VAL A 34 4.35 -12.99 -9.94
N ASP A 35 5.27 -13.77 -10.47
CA ASP A 35 5.20 -15.22 -10.34
C ASP A 35 5.77 -15.60 -8.96
N ARG A 36 4.91 -15.98 -8.04
CA ARG A 36 5.28 -16.34 -6.66
C ARG A 36 6.16 -17.56 -6.58
N CYS A 37 6.20 -18.40 -7.64
CA CYS A 37 6.99 -19.61 -7.67
C CYS A 37 8.42 -19.36 -8.13
N SER A 38 8.59 -18.67 -9.27
CA SER A 38 9.90 -18.36 -9.82
C SER A 38 10.51 -17.08 -9.23
N GLY A 39 9.68 -16.19 -8.65
CA GLY A 39 10.09 -14.86 -8.23
C GLY A 39 10.26 -13.90 -9.40
N GLU A 40 9.76 -14.24 -10.58
CA GLU A 40 9.87 -13.38 -11.77
C GLU A 40 8.84 -12.25 -11.74
N PHE A 41 9.27 -11.08 -12.21
CA PHE A 41 8.45 -9.88 -12.35
C PHE A 41 8.22 -9.57 -13.82
N THR A 42 6.95 -9.45 -14.23
CA THR A 42 6.55 -9.02 -15.56
C THR A 42 5.86 -7.67 -15.47
N THR A 43 6.32 -6.68 -16.23
CA THR A 43 5.74 -5.34 -16.21
C THR A 43 4.30 -5.37 -16.72
N ILE A 44 3.37 -4.85 -15.89
CA ILE A 44 1.98 -4.59 -16.27
C ILE A 44 1.89 -3.19 -16.88
N ALA A 45 2.34 -2.17 -16.13
CA ALA A 45 2.24 -0.78 -16.55
C ALA A 45 3.32 0.09 -15.88
N HIS A 46 3.58 1.22 -16.52
CA HIS A 46 4.21 2.38 -15.92
C HIS A 46 3.23 3.55 -16.01
N VAL A 47 3.02 4.26 -14.89
CA VAL A 47 2.12 5.42 -14.82
C VAL A 47 2.93 6.63 -14.40
N GLU A 48 3.00 7.61 -15.31
CA GLU A 48 3.60 8.89 -15.01
C GLU A 48 2.65 9.69 -14.10
N VAL A 49 3.16 10.12 -12.94
CA VAL A 49 2.46 11.00 -12.01
C VAL A 49 3.21 12.32 -12.03
N THR A 50 2.69 13.27 -12.81
CA THR A 50 3.25 14.61 -12.92
C THR A 50 2.78 15.45 -11.73
N ASP A 51 3.63 16.40 -11.30
CA ASP A 51 3.35 17.39 -10.25
C ASP A 51 3.54 16.93 -8.78
N GLY A 52 4.20 15.78 -8.55
CA GLY A 52 4.52 15.34 -7.20
C GLY A 52 5.84 15.90 -6.68
N LEU A 53 5.79 16.62 -5.54
CA LEU A 53 7.01 17.02 -4.83
C LEU A 53 7.72 15.82 -4.19
N TYR A 54 6.95 14.77 -3.80
CA TYR A 54 7.46 13.57 -3.15
C TYR A 54 6.46 12.42 -3.35
N GLY A 55 6.82 11.39 -4.08
CA GLY A 55 6.05 10.13 -4.14
C GLY A 55 6.28 9.32 -2.87
N ILE A 56 5.29 9.19 -2.00
CA ILE A 56 5.54 8.74 -0.65
C ILE A 56 4.74 7.52 -0.27
N GLY A 57 3.51 7.39 -0.77
CA GLY A 57 2.65 6.30 -0.38
C GLY A 57 2.06 5.54 -1.56
N VAL A 58 2.06 4.21 -1.48
CA VAL A 58 1.36 3.34 -2.40
C VAL A 58 0.68 2.20 -1.65
N SER A 59 -0.59 1.92 -1.98
CA SER A 59 -1.33 0.79 -1.44
C SER A 59 -2.26 0.20 -2.49
N PHE A 60 -2.41 -1.12 -2.50
CA PHE A 60 -3.47 -1.78 -3.23
C PHE A 60 -4.78 -1.80 -2.43
N SER A 61 -5.90 -1.78 -3.15
CA SER A 61 -7.19 -2.18 -2.60
C SER A 61 -7.19 -3.65 -2.17
N PRO A 62 -8.11 -4.09 -1.29
CA PRO A 62 -8.20 -5.49 -0.85
C PRO A 62 -8.27 -6.50 -2.01
N ASN A 63 -9.01 -6.18 -3.08
CA ASN A 63 -9.14 -7.03 -4.26
C ASN A 63 -7.95 -6.92 -5.25
N GLY A 64 -6.94 -6.07 -4.96
CA GLY A 64 -5.75 -5.92 -5.78
C GLY A 64 -5.96 -5.18 -7.12
N ARG A 65 -7.15 -4.60 -7.37
CA ARG A 65 -7.46 -3.90 -8.61
C ARG A 65 -7.02 -2.44 -8.58
N PHE A 66 -7.48 -1.69 -7.57
CA PHE A 66 -7.16 -0.28 -7.46
C PHE A 66 -5.86 -0.04 -6.70
N ILE A 67 -5.08 0.92 -7.17
CA ILE A 67 -3.85 1.38 -6.54
C ILE A 67 -4.06 2.82 -6.11
N TYR A 68 -3.72 3.11 -4.86
CA TYR A 68 -3.80 4.45 -4.27
C TYR A 68 -2.41 5.02 -4.09
N LEU A 69 -2.21 6.25 -4.57
CA LEU A 69 -0.92 6.95 -4.54
C LEU A 69 -1.06 8.25 -3.76
N SER A 70 -0.04 8.59 -2.97
CA SER A 70 0.06 9.89 -2.32
C SER A 70 1.37 10.59 -2.70
N ASN A 71 1.27 11.84 -3.13
CA ASN A 71 2.44 12.66 -3.50
C ASN A 71 2.68 13.85 -2.55
N GLY A 72 2.13 13.79 -1.37
CA GLY A 72 2.17 14.85 -0.37
C GLY A 72 0.94 15.75 -0.42
N LEU A 73 0.66 16.42 -1.52
CA LEU A 73 -0.50 17.31 -1.63
C LEU A 73 -1.75 16.63 -2.18
N ASP A 74 -1.58 15.57 -2.95
CA ASP A 74 -2.66 14.93 -3.66
C ASP A 74 -2.71 13.43 -3.41
N LEU A 75 -3.92 12.87 -3.47
CA LEU A 75 -4.20 11.45 -3.54
C LEU A 75 -4.75 11.10 -4.91
N PHE A 76 -4.26 10.01 -5.46
CA PHE A 76 -4.71 9.47 -6.73
C PHE A 76 -5.20 8.04 -6.58
N GLN A 77 -6.09 7.63 -7.48
CA GLN A 77 -6.48 6.25 -7.71
C GLN A 77 -6.11 5.85 -9.14
N VAL A 78 -5.56 4.64 -9.29
CA VAL A 78 -5.24 4.01 -10.58
C VAL A 78 -5.96 2.66 -10.63
N ASP A 79 -6.55 2.33 -11.77
CA ASP A 79 -7.14 1.00 -12.03
C ASP A 79 -6.09 0.14 -12.77
N SER A 80 -5.47 -0.81 -12.07
CA SER A 80 -4.43 -1.67 -12.63
C SER A 80 -4.97 -2.66 -13.70
N GLU A 81 -6.28 -2.77 -13.83
CA GLU A 81 -6.96 -3.65 -14.78
C GLU A 81 -7.61 -2.88 -15.94
N ALA A 82 -7.45 -1.56 -15.97
CA ALA A 82 -7.94 -0.76 -17.07
C ALA A 82 -7.20 -1.10 -18.38
N PRO A 83 -7.88 -1.04 -19.53
CA PRO A 83 -7.23 -1.24 -20.84
C PRO A 83 -6.09 -0.25 -21.11
N ASP A 84 -6.17 0.95 -20.54
CA ASP A 84 -5.13 1.95 -20.48
C ASP A 84 -4.97 2.39 -19.02
N VAL A 85 -3.96 1.82 -18.38
CA VAL A 85 -3.70 2.07 -16.94
C VAL A 85 -3.29 3.51 -16.70
N GLN A 86 -2.51 4.12 -17.62
CA GLN A 86 -2.13 5.54 -17.51
C GLN A 86 -3.36 6.45 -17.57
N ALA A 87 -4.28 6.18 -18.47
CA ALA A 87 -5.50 6.98 -18.61
C ALA A 87 -6.46 6.82 -17.43
N SER A 88 -6.30 5.78 -16.61
CA SER A 88 -7.10 5.56 -15.40
C SER A 88 -6.65 6.39 -14.19
N LEU A 89 -5.51 7.09 -14.27
CA LEU A 89 -5.02 7.95 -13.20
C LEU A 89 -6.05 9.03 -12.88
N ASN A 90 -6.59 8.99 -11.68
CA ASN A 90 -7.67 9.86 -11.22
C ASN A 90 -7.28 10.57 -9.92
N LEU A 91 -7.29 11.91 -9.92
CA LEU A 91 -7.13 12.70 -8.70
C LEU A 91 -8.40 12.56 -7.84
N ILE A 92 -8.26 12.06 -6.62
CA ILE A 92 -9.39 11.74 -5.73
C ILE A 92 -9.50 12.67 -4.52
N ALA A 93 -8.38 13.28 -4.11
CA ALA A 93 -8.38 14.28 -3.06
C ALA A 93 -7.14 15.17 -3.16
N THR A 94 -7.31 16.44 -2.81
CA THR A 94 -6.22 17.41 -2.59
C THR A 94 -6.23 17.81 -1.13
N TRP A 95 -5.05 17.99 -0.53
CA TRP A 95 -4.91 18.44 0.85
C TRP A 95 -5.69 19.71 1.13
N ASP A 96 -6.47 19.70 2.19
CA ASP A 96 -7.42 20.75 2.56
C ASP A 96 -6.80 21.93 3.34
N SER A 97 -5.47 22.00 3.38
CA SER A 97 -4.70 23.03 4.08
C SER A 97 -4.84 23.01 5.60
N THR A 98 -5.22 21.87 6.19
CA THR A 98 -5.33 21.70 7.65
C THR A 98 -3.95 21.46 8.29
N TYR A 99 -3.75 22.05 9.46
CA TYR A 99 -2.57 21.89 10.32
C TYR A 99 -2.98 21.30 11.67
N SER A 100 -2.26 20.30 12.15
CA SER A 100 -2.56 19.66 13.44
C SER A 100 -1.26 19.29 14.17
N PRO A 101 -1.08 19.68 15.44
CA PRO A 101 -2.00 20.47 16.28
C PRO A 101 -2.03 21.97 15.92
N GLY A 102 -1.29 22.41 14.92
CA GLY A 102 -1.21 23.78 14.42
C GLY A 102 0.01 23.99 13.53
N PHE A 103 0.18 25.21 12.98
CA PHE A 103 1.32 25.54 12.14
C PHE A 103 2.64 25.28 12.89
N PRO A 104 3.68 24.70 12.27
CA PRO A 104 3.82 24.35 10.83
C PRO A 104 3.45 22.89 10.47
N PHE A 105 2.74 22.17 11.28
CA PHE A 105 2.50 20.74 11.13
C PHE A 105 1.33 20.46 10.16
N ALA A 106 1.61 20.61 8.86
CA ALA A 106 0.66 20.32 7.80
C ALA A 106 0.31 18.82 7.76
N THR A 107 -0.97 18.51 7.56
CA THR A 107 -1.49 17.15 7.48
C THR A 107 -1.47 16.61 6.05
N VAL A 108 -0.40 16.90 5.30
CA VAL A 108 -0.22 16.40 3.93
C VAL A 108 -0.10 14.89 3.89
N PHE A 109 -0.49 14.28 2.77
CA PHE A 109 -0.55 12.83 2.62
C PHE A 109 0.84 12.19 2.59
N GLY A 110 1.04 11.18 3.43
CA GLY A 110 2.29 10.43 3.58
C GLY A 110 2.17 8.98 3.10
N ALA A 111 2.93 8.08 3.72
CA ALA A 111 2.87 6.65 3.45
C ALA A 111 1.46 6.09 3.68
N SER A 112 1.07 5.10 2.89
CA SER A 112 -0.24 4.46 2.99
C SER A 112 -0.13 2.96 3.27
N LYS A 113 -1.17 2.38 3.88
CA LYS A 113 -1.22 0.95 4.21
C LYS A 113 -2.65 0.44 4.20
N LEU A 114 -2.86 -0.68 3.51
CA LEU A 114 -4.07 -1.48 3.67
C LEU A 114 -4.04 -2.17 5.04
N ALA A 115 -5.07 -2.00 5.82
CA ALA A 115 -5.22 -2.58 7.15
C ALA A 115 -6.12 -3.81 7.14
N PRO A 116 -6.10 -4.64 8.22
CA PRO A 116 -6.91 -5.85 8.30
C PRO A 116 -8.42 -5.64 8.24
N ASP A 117 -8.90 -4.43 8.50
CA ASP A 117 -10.32 -4.05 8.38
C ASP A 117 -10.75 -3.73 6.95
N GLY A 118 -9.85 -3.88 5.97
CA GLY A 118 -10.11 -3.63 4.55
C GLY A 118 -10.06 -2.16 4.15
N LYS A 119 -9.70 -1.25 5.06
CA LYS A 119 -9.53 0.17 4.76
C LYS A 119 -8.07 0.51 4.48
N ILE A 120 -7.85 1.59 3.74
CA ILE A 120 -6.51 2.14 3.58
C ILE A 120 -6.36 3.35 4.50
N TYR A 121 -5.32 3.31 5.32
CA TYR A 121 -4.91 4.43 6.16
C TYR A 121 -3.73 5.14 5.50
N VAL A 122 -3.80 6.46 5.46
CA VAL A 122 -2.74 7.32 4.92
C VAL A 122 -2.20 8.17 6.05
N SER A 123 -0.90 8.04 6.31
CA SER A 123 -0.21 8.84 7.32
C SER A 123 -0.03 10.28 6.86
N THR A 124 0.51 11.10 7.73
CA THR A 124 0.96 12.44 7.36
C THR A 124 2.49 12.50 7.34
N LEU A 125 3.06 13.41 6.54
CA LEU A 125 4.51 13.61 6.47
C LEU A 125 5.10 14.29 7.69
N ASN A 126 4.29 15.04 8.40
CA ASN A 126 4.70 15.80 9.57
C ASN A 126 4.28 15.11 10.87
N SER A 127 4.82 15.57 11.98
CA SER A 127 4.39 15.14 13.32
C SER A 127 3.00 15.70 13.62
N THR A 128 1.98 14.92 13.30
CA THR A 128 0.57 15.25 13.53
C THR A 128 -0.13 14.16 14.34
N ASP A 129 -1.35 14.41 14.77
CA ASP A 129 -2.22 13.44 15.46
C ASP A 129 -3.32 12.91 14.54
N LYS A 130 -3.18 13.09 13.22
CA LYS A 130 -4.22 12.74 12.23
C LYS A 130 -3.75 11.63 11.29
N LEU A 131 -4.72 10.77 10.92
CA LEU A 131 -4.63 9.88 9.77
C LEU A 131 -5.80 10.15 8.83
N HIS A 132 -5.55 10.03 7.54
CA HIS A 132 -6.60 10.00 6.53
C HIS A 132 -7.04 8.56 6.30
N VAL A 133 -8.28 8.38 5.83
CA VAL A 133 -8.87 7.05 5.64
C VAL A 133 -9.54 6.97 4.27
N ILE A 134 -9.36 5.86 3.58
CA ILE A 134 -10.13 5.46 2.41
C ILE A 134 -11.00 4.28 2.87
N ASN A 135 -12.32 4.50 2.96
CA ASN A 135 -13.23 3.58 3.62
C ASN A 135 -13.62 2.37 2.75
N TYR A 136 -13.74 2.56 1.43
CA TYR A 136 -14.19 1.52 0.48
C TYR A 136 -13.21 1.42 -0.69
N PRO A 137 -11.96 0.96 -0.45
CA PRO A 137 -10.91 1.03 -1.47
C PRO A 137 -11.14 0.12 -2.69
N ASP A 138 -12.06 -0.84 -2.62
CA ASP A 138 -12.46 -1.65 -3.78
C ASP A 138 -13.43 -0.93 -4.73
N SER A 139 -13.80 0.31 -4.42
CA SER A 139 -14.72 1.10 -5.22
C SER A 139 -13.99 2.16 -6.05
N LEU A 140 -14.50 2.44 -7.25
CA LEU A 140 -14.05 3.60 -8.02
C LEU A 140 -14.48 4.88 -7.28
N CYS A 141 -13.53 5.82 -7.12
CA CYS A 141 -13.81 7.08 -6.45
C CYS A 141 -14.74 7.98 -7.32
N PRO A 142 -15.68 8.73 -6.72
CA PRO A 142 -15.74 9.10 -5.30
C PRO A 142 -16.38 8.07 -4.36
N ALA A 143 -16.93 6.95 -4.86
CA ALA A 143 -17.55 5.92 -4.00
C ALA A 143 -16.54 5.20 -3.08
N CYS A 144 -15.23 5.40 -3.28
CA CYS A 144 -14.18 4.90 -2.38
C CYS A 144 -14.17 5.59 -1.00
N ASP A 145 -14.85 6.74 -0.85
CA ASP A 145 -15.03 7.50 0.38
C ASP A 145 -13.72 7.87 1.08
N VAL A 146 -13.01 8.85 0.51
CA VAL A 146 -11.81 9.44 1.12
C VAL A 146 -12.20 10.43 2.21
N VAL A 147 -11.76 10.17 3.44
CA VAL A 147 -11.99 11.05 4.60
C VAL A 147 -10.65 11.60 5.08
N GLN A 148 -10.40 12.89 4.83
CA GLN A 148 -9.25 13.57 5.42
C GLN A 148 -9.45 13.70 6.93
N HIS A 149 -8.39 13.46 7.70
CA HIS A 149 -8.40 13.52 9.18
C HIS A 149 -9.42 12.60 9.85
N GLY A 150 -9.75 11.48 9.19
CA GLY A 150 -10.76 10.53 9.66
C GLY A 150 -10.45 9.89 11.02
N ILE A 151 -9.18 9.91 11.44
CA ILE A 151 -8.75 9.42 12.76
C ILE A 151 -7.92 10.49 13.47
N THR A 152 -8.21 10.67 14.76
CA THR A 152 -7.37 11.43 15.69
C THR A 152 -6.67 10.45 16.61
N LEU A 153 -5.33 10.48 16.59
CA LEU A 153 -4.49 9.65 17.44
C LEU A 153 -4.29 10.28 18.82
N PRO A 154 -4.07 9.49 19.87
CA PRO A 154 -3.80 10.01 21.21
C PRO A 154 -2.42 10.67 21.35
N THR A 155 -1.52 10.43 20.40
CA THR A 155 -0.15 10.95 20.36
C THR A 155 0.22 11.39 18.96
N TYR A 156 1.23 12.24 18.85
CA TYR A 156 1.76 12.65 17.55
C TYR A 156 2.48 11.50 16.85
N TRP A 157 2.36 11.47 15.55
CA TRP A 157 2.91 10.45 14.67
C TRP A 157 3.62 11.10 13.48
N LYS A 158 4.63 10.45 12.93
CA LYS A 158 5.35 10.96 11.76
C LYS A 158 5.58 9.85 10.73
N ASN A 159 5.06 10.04 9.56
CA ASN A 159 5.39 9.39 8.28
C ASN A 159 5.63 7.87 8.32
N SER A 160 5.00 7.13 9.20
CA SER A 160 5.05 5.67 9.15
C SER A 160 3.71 5.07 9.54
N LEU A 161 3.50 3.83 9.14
CA LEU A 161 2.35 3.03 9.55
C LEU A 161 2.87 1.68 10.06
N PRO A 162 2.20 1.04 11.01
CA PRO A 162 2.61 -0.26 11.49
C PRO A 162 2.78 -1.23 10.34
N ASN A 163 3.92 -1.92 10.28
CA ASN A 163 4.11 -3.01 9.35
C ASN A 163 3.68 -4.30 10.03
N HIS A 164 2.90 -5.10 9.34
CA HIS A 164 2.45 -6.41 9.80
C HIS A 164 2.67 -7.45 8.70
N PRO A 165 2.87 -8.73 9.06
CA PRO A 165 2.95 -9.81 8.09
C PRO A 165 1.69 -9.88 7.21
N ASN A 166 1.86 -10.38 5.99
CA ASN A 166 0.72 -10.68 5.13
C ASN A 166 0.08 -12.00 5.57
N TYR A 167 -0.96 -11.92 6.38
CA TYR A 167 -1.69 -13.10 6.87
C TYR A 167 -2.64 -13.73 5.83
N HIS A 168 -2.81 -13.08 4.67
CA HIS A 168 -3.66 -13.56 3.58
C HIS A 168 -2.89 -14.38 2.56
N LEU A 169 -1.56 -14.40 2.65
CA LEU A 169 -0.71 -15.11 1.71
C LEU A 169 -0.78 -16.62 2.01
N GLY A 170 -1.60 -17.35 1.26
CA GLY A 170 -1.72 -18.79 1.31
C GLY A 170 -0.61 -19.53 0.56
N ALA A 171 -0.58 -20.85 0.70
CA ALA A 171 0.25 -21.73 -0.12
C ALA A 171 -0.13 -21.62 -1.60
N LEU A 172 0.79 -22.02 -2.48
CA LEU A 172 0.54 -22.14 -3.93
C LEU A 172 0.09 -23.55 -4.26
N ASP A 173 -1.03 -23.99 -3.68
CA ASP A 173 -1.57 -25.33 -3.80
C ASP A 173 -1.65 -25.78 -5.27
N GLY A 174 -1.11 -26.95 -5.59
CA GLY A 174 -1.10 -27.52 -6.91
C GLY A 174 -0.10 -26.89 -7.90
N SER A 175 0.71 -25.93 -7.48
CA SER A 175 1.82 -25.41 -8.28
C SER A 175 3.04 -26.32 -8.22
N VAL A 176 3.99 -26.12 -9.16
CA VAL A 176 5.28 -26.83 -9.09
C VAL A 176 6.08 -26.48 -7.83
N CYS A 177 5.78 -25.36 -7.19
CA CYS A 177 6.40 -24.92 -5.96
C CYS A 177 5.83 -25.61 -4.72
N ASP A 178 4.62 -26.11 -4.79
CA ASP A 178 3.99 -26.89 -3.72
C ASP A 178 4.76 -28.21 -3.49
N SER A 179 5.38 -28.75 -4.54
CA SER A 179 6.18 -29.98 -4.48
C SER A 179 7.61 -29.80 -3.94
N LEU A 180 8.05 -28.58 -3.65
CA LEU A 180 9.41 -28.32 -3.14
C LEU A 180 9.62 -28.72 -1.68
N GLY A 181 8.64 -29.43 -1.09
CA GLY A 181 8.84 -30.14 0.18
C GLY A 181 9.41 -29.28 1.31
N LEU A 182 9.09 -27.98 1.34
CA LEU A 182 9.21 -27.18 2.55
C LEU A 182 8.11 -27.64 3.52
N GLY A 183 8.00 -28.97 3.66
CA GLY A 183 7.14 -29.57 4.65
C GLY A 183 7.50 -28.98 6.00
N VAL A 184 6.61 -28.19 6.54
CA VAL A 184 6.53 -28.05 7.98
C VAL A 184 6.45 -29.50 8.48
N VAL A 185 7.51 -29.98 9.08
CA VAL A 185 7.48 -31.25 9.82
C VAL A 185 6.30 -31.10 10.76
N ASP A 186 5.26 -31.91 10.59
CA ASP A 186 4.16 -31.96 11.53
C ASP A 186 4.77 -32.07 12.92
N VAL A 187 4.78 -30.99 13.66
CA VAL A 187 5.20 -31.00 15.05
C VAL A 187 4.12 -31.82 15.75
N PRO A 188 4.46 -32.99 16.31
CA PRO A 188 3.44 -33.78 16.98
C PRO A 188 2.72 -32.93 18.01
N GLU A 189 1.40 -33.05 18.09
CA GLU A 189 0.49 -32.27 18.93
C GLU A 189 0.79 -32.30 20.43
N GLU A 190 1.86 -32.97 20.87
CA GLU A 190 2.26 -33.03 22.27
C GLU A 190 3.49 -32.16 22.56
N LEU A 191 3.32 -30.84 22.50
CA LEU A 191 4.17 -29.93 23.25
C LEU A 191 3.63 -29.83 24.70
N ASN A 192 4.05 -30.79 25.51
CA ASN A 192 3.92 -30.72 26.98
C ASN A 192 4.81 -29.55 27.45
N MET A 193 4.27 -28.35 27.46
CA MET A 193 4.90 -27.22 28.15
C MET A 193 4.68 -27.37 29.64
N SER A 194 5.65 -27.96 30.34
CA SER A 194 5.69 -27.82 31.81
C SER A 194 6.10 -26.39 32.14
N LEU A 195 5.15 -25.57 32.60
CA LEU A 195 5.47 -24.32 33.24
C LEU A 195 6.21 -24.62 34.54
N TYR A 196 7.47 -24.23 34.60
CA TYR A 196 8.20 -24.22 35.86
C TYR A 196 7.56 -23.23 36.85
N PRO A 197 7.42 -23.60 38.12
CA PRO A 197 6.88 -22.73 39.15
C PRO A 197 7.81 -21.57 39.48
#